data_4dc6ad2aabd3459bc779571eeb48ee89
#
_entry.id   4dc6ad2aabd3459bc779571eeb48ee89
#
_cell.length_a   1.000
_cell.length_b   1.000
_cell.length_c   1.000
_cell.angle_alpha   90.00
_cell.angle_beta   90.00
_cell.angle_gamma   90.00
#
_symmetry.space_group_name_H-M   'P 1'
#
loop_
_entity.id
_entity.type
_entity.pdbx_description
1 polymer ?
#
loop_
_entity_poly.entity_id
_entity_poly.type
_entity_poly.pdbx_seq_one_letter_code
_entity_poly.pdbx_strand_id
1 'polypeptide(L)'
;IDACAVDFSKKRPLILAKHTTQIQNDLQRRIIDLSQGEKVSARHFGELNQELSKKFSQCAEKLISKKELRSKKIEAIGLAGQTVWHAPKAKNPFTMQLGDPNLIASNNGIKVVSNFRNSHIALGGEGAPLTTYFHAELFGARKKRLILNLGGIANITLLDRGTILGTDIGPANALIDIYCQKKLGIKFDKNGKLASKGKVDKASLKSMLKPSFFRKRDP
;
A
#
# COMPACT_ATOMS: atom_id res chain seq x y z
N ILE A 1 4.79 9.66 -0.04
CA ILE A 1 4.64 9.07 1.30
C ILE A 1 3.49 9.77 1.99
N ASP A 2 2.49 8.98 2.37
CA ASP A 2 1.33 9.49 3.09
C ASP A 2 1.38 9.02 4.55
N ALA A 3 1.09 9.92 5.47
CA ALA A 3 0.98 9.65 6.88
C ALA A 3 -0.32 10.24 7.46
N CYS A 4 -0.93 9.54 8.39
CA CYS A 4 -2.07 10.05 9.13
C CYS A 4 -1.95 9.71 10.61
N ALA A 5 -2.39 10.64 11.46
CA ALA A 5 -2.58 10.41 12.88
C ALA A 5 -4.03 10.00 13.13
N VAL A 6 -4.21 8.89 13.83
CA VAL A 6 -5.52 8.30 14.07
C VAL A 6 -5.73 8.08 15.56
N ASP A 7 -6.88 8.47 16.06
CA ASP A 7 -7.32 8.18 17.43
C ASP A 7 -8.24 6.94 17.43
N PHE A 8 -7.78 5.89 18.07
CA PHE A 8 -8.52 4.63 18.24
C PHE A 8 -9.23 4.51 19.60
N SER A 9 -9.21 5.55 20.44
CA SER A 9 -9.87 5.52 21.75
C SER A 9 -11.40 5.44 21.66
N LYS A 10 -11.95 5.80 20.50
CA LYS A 10 -13.38 5.78 20.23
C LYS A 10 -13.80 4.55 19.45
N LYS A 11 -15.10 4.21 19.52
CA LYS A 11 -15.70 3.09 18.78
C LYS A 11 -15.41 3.12 17.26
N ARG A 12 -15.20 4.31 16.69
CA ARG A 12 -14.77 4.50 15.30
C ARG A 12 -13.46 5.28 15.29
N PRO A 13 -12.47 4.81 14.53
CA PRO A 13 -11.21 5.53 14.37
C PRO A 13 -11.45 6.94 13.84
N LEU A 14 -10.80 7.93 14.45
CA LEU A 14 -10.88 9.33 14.05
C LEU A 14 -9.54 9.78 13.50
N ILE A 15 -9.53 10.25 12.26
CA ILE A 15 -8.34 10.86 11.67
C ILE A 15 -8.19 12.27 12.24
N LEU A 16 -7.09 12.49 12.98
CA LEU A 16 -6.78 13.76 13.62
C LEU A 16 -6.03 14.71 12.67
N ALA A 17 -5.08 14.18 11.92
CA ALA A 17 -4.26 14.94 10.97
C ALA A 17 -3.73 14.04 9.85
N LYS A 18 -3.36 14.64 8.72
CA LYS A 18 -2.72 13.97 7.57
C LYS A 18 -1.54 14.79 7.08
N HIS A 19 -0.53 14.13 6.55
CA HIS A 19 0.58 14.77 5.87
C HIS A 19 1.04 13.91 4.69
N THR A 20 1.39 14.55 3.57
CA THR A 20 1.97 13.90 2.40
C THR A 20 3.34 14.51 2.12
N THR A 21 4.35 13.69 2.03
CA THR A 21 5.70 14.06 1.59
C THR A 21 5.95 13.50 0.19
N GLN A 22 6.29 14.36 -0.74
CA GLN A 22 6.74 13.91 -2.05
C GLN A 22 8.17 13.38 -1.96
N ILE A 23 8.46 12.32 -2.69
CA ILE A 23 9.81 11.81 -2.88
C ILE A 23 10.35 12.28 -4.23
N GLN A 24 11.67 12.45 -4.32
CA GLN A 24 12.34 12.87 -5.54
C GLN A 24 12.18 11.82 -6.63
N ASN A 25 12.08 12.25 -7.89
CA ASN A 25 11.87 11.36 -9.04
C ASN A 25 12.95 10.28 -9.15
N ASP A 26 14.21 10.61 -8.82
CA ASP A 26 15.31 9.64 -8.83
C ASP A 26 15.12 8.53 -7.80
N LEU A 27 14.82 8.88 -6.56
CA LEU A 27 14.54 7.91 -5.50
C LEU A 27 13.34 7.02 -5.89
N GLN A 28 12.28 7.63 -6.44
CA GLN A 28 11.10 6.89 -6.90
C GLN A 28 11.46 5.90 -8.01
N ARG A 29 12.27 6.30 -8.99
CA ARG A 29 12.72 5.44 -10.09
C ARG A 29 13.50 4.25 -9.55
N ARG A 30 14.52 4.47 -8.71
CA ARG A 30 15.34 3.39 -8.11
C ARG A 30 14.49 2.38 -7.31
N ILE A 31 13.45 2.83 -6.61
CA ILE A 31 12.52 1.95 -5.90
C ILE A 31 11.69 1.13 -6.90
N ILE A 32 11.20 1.73 -7.97
CA ILE A 32 10.44 1.04 -9.03
C ILE A 32 11.31 0.00 -9.72
N ASP A 33 12.52 0.36 -10.14
CA ASP A 33 13.47 -0.53 -10.82
C ASP A 33 13.77 -1.76 -9.95
N LEU A 34 14.03 -1.56 -8.65
CA LEU A 34 14.20 -2.64 -7.70
C LEU A 34 12.94 -3.53 -7.59
N SER A 35 11.76 -2.94 -7.56
CA SER A 35 10.48 -3.69 -7.49
C SER A 35 10.16 -4.47 -8.77
N GLN A 36 10.77 -4.09 -9.89
CA GLN A 36 10.67 -4.79 -11.18
C GLN A 36 11.74 -5.89 -11.34
N GLY A 37 12.56 -6.12 -10.31
CA GLY A 37 13.53 -7.21 -10.28
C GLY A 37 14.92 -6.82 -10.79
N GLU A 38 15.25 -5.53 -10.85
CA GLU A 38 16.61 -5.10 -11.15
C GLU A 38 17.59 -5.64 -10.09
N LYS A 39 18.69 -6.19 -10.57
CA LYS A 39 19.73 -6.74 -9.70
C LYS A 39 20.55 -5.62 -9.10
N VAL A 40 20.58 -5.55 -7.78
CA VAL A 40 21.37 -4.57 -7.04
C VAL A 40 22.31 -5.26 -6.05
N SER A 41 23.42 -4.60 -5.70
CA SER A 41 24.28 -5.07 -4.60
C SER A 41 23.59 -4.90 -3.26
N ALA A 42 23.98 -5.71 -2.26
CA ALA A 42 23.51 -5.55 -0.89
C ALA A 42 23.78 -4.13 -0.33
N ARG A 43 24.93 -3.54 -0.70
CA ARG A 43 25.25 -2.15 -0.37
C ARG A 43 24.23 -1.18 -0.95
N HIS A 44 23.93 -1.28 -2.23
CA HIS A 44 22.95 -0.39 -2.89
C HIS A 44 21.56 -0.53 -2.29
N PHE A 45 21.13 -1.77 -1.99
CA PHE A 45 19.87 -2.03 -1.29
C PHE A 45 19.86 -1.35 0.09
N GLY A 46 20.95 -1.47 0.88
CA GLY A 46 21.06 -0.85 2.20
C GLY A 46 21.02 0.68 2.12
N GLU A 47 21.73 1.28 1.18
CA GLU A 47 21.73 2.74 0.97
C GLU A 47 20.33 3.25 0.58
N LEU A 48 19.65 2.56 -0.34
CA LEU A 48 18.28 2.89 -0.76
C LEU A 48 17.28 2.76 0.40
N ASN A 49 17.43 1.70 1.21
CA ASN A 49 16.62 1.51 2.41
C ASN A 49 16.79 2.67 3.39
N GLN A 50 18.04 3.08 3.66
CA GLN A 50 18.31 4.19 4.58
C GLN A 50 17.81 5.53 4.03
N GLU A 51 17.96 5.78 2.73
CA GLU A 51 17.47 7.01 2.10
C GLU A 51 15.95 7.13 2.21
N LEU A 52 15.21 6.06 1.90
CA LEU A 52 13.75 6.06 2.03
C LEU A 52 13.30 6.15 3.49
N SER A 53 14.02 5.50 4.42
CA SER A 53 13.74 5.55 5.86
C SER A 53 13.83 6.97 6.42
N LYS A 54 14.82 7.75 5.97
CA LYS A 54 14.91 9.18 6.31
C LYS A 54 13.69 9.96 5.81
N LYS A 55 13.16 9.62 4.64
CA LYS A 55 11.94 10.27 4.11
C LYS A 55 10.69 9.88 4.92
N PHE A 56 10.56 8.62 5.36
CA PHE A 56 9.50 8.20 6.27
C PHE A 56 9.59 8.94 7.61
N SER A 57 10.80 9.03 8.18
CA SER A 57 11.03 9.75 9.44
C SER A 57 10.64 11.23 9.32
N GLN A 58 11.09 11.92 8.27
CA GLN A 58 10.72 13.31 8.00
C GLN A 58 9.23 13.52 7.80
N CYS A 59 8.54 12.55 7.17
CA CYS A 59 7.10 12.60 6.99
C CYS A 59 6.36 12.48 8.33
N ALA A 60 6.82 11.57 9.21
CA ALA A 60 6.30 11.41 10.55
C ALA A 60 6.52 12.67 11.40
N GLU A 61 7.72 13.22 11.42
CA GLU A 61 8.08 14.45 12.12
C GLU A 61 7.16 15.61 11.71
N LYS A 62 7.01 15.84 10.40
CA LYS A 62 6.13 16.89 9.87
C LYS A 62 4.65 16.68 10.22
N LEU A 63 4.20 15.43 10.31
CA LEU A 63 2.85 15.12 10.76
C LEU A 63 2.70 15.44 12.25
N ILE A 64 3.62 14.97 13.08
CA ILE A 64 3.58 15.11 14.54
C ILE A 64 3.68 16.57 14.97
N SER A 65 4.44 17.40 14.25
CA SER A 65 4.59 18.83 14.51
C SER A 65 3.34 19.66 14.20
N LYS A 66 2.31 19.08 13.61
CA LYS A 66 1.08 19.82 13.31
C LYS A 66 0.36 20.29 14.57
N LYS A 67 -0.27 21.48 14.46
CA LYS A 67 -0.97 22.12 15.57
C LYS A 67 -2.01 21.23 16.23
N GLU A 68 -2.73 20.44 15.44
CA GLU A 68 -3.77 19.53 15.88
C GLU A 68 -3.26 18.39 16.79
N LEU A 69 -1.94 18.12 16.73
CA LEU A 69 -1.30 17.04 17.49
C LEU A 69 -0.44 17.51 18.67
N ARG A 70 -0.25 18.82 18.86
CA ARG A 70 0.64 19.39 19.91
C ARG A 70 0.31 18.94 21.32
N SER A 71 -0.98 18.74 21.63
CA SER A 71 -1.46 18.29 22.93
C SER A 71 -1.74 16.78 22.97
N LYS A 72 -1.39 16.03 21.92
CA LYS A 72 -1.67 14.61 21.83
C LYS A 72 -0.43 13.79 22.07
N LYS A 73 -0.54 12.77 22.90
CA LYS A 73 0.48 11.75 23.04
C LYS A 73 0.35 10.77 21.87
N ILE A 74 1.42 10.61 21.10
CA ILE A 74 1.49 9.61 20.04
C ILE A 74 2.02 8.31 20.66
N GLU A 75 1.20 7.28 20.69
CA GLU A 75 1.54 6.00 21.33
C GLU A 75 2.52 5.17 20.50
N ALA A 76 2.34 5.16 19.19
CA ALA A 76 3.21 4.42 18.27
C ALA A 76 3.07 4.93 16.82
N ILE A 77 4.06 4.62 16.01
CA ILE A 77 4.04 4.77 14.56
C ILE A 77 3.90 3.39 13.94
N GLY A 78 2.87 3.18 13.12
CA GLY A 78 2.73 1.99 12.28
C GLY A 78 3.47 2.20 10.95
N LEU A 79 4.46 1.37 10.66
CA LEU A 79 5.25 1.43 9.43
C LEU A 79 4.98 0.21 8.56
N ALA A 80 4.22 0.37 7.48
CA ALA A 80 4.03 -0.69 6.48
C ALA A 80 5.26 -0.88 5.59
N GLY A 81 6.10 0.15 5.44
CA GLY A 81 7.22 0.18 4.52
C GLY A 81 6.79 0.24 3.04
N GLN A 82 7.79 0.26 2.16
CA GLN A 82 7.58 0.19 0.71
C GLN A 82 7.95 -1.20 0.21
N THR A 83 6.96 -1.96 -0.22
CA THR A 83 7.19 -3.29 -0.76
C THR A 83 7.98 -3.22 -2.07
N VAL A 84 9.07 -3.95 -2.13
CA VAL A 84 9.92 -4.09 -3.32
C VAL A 84 9.95 -5.52 -3.84
N TRP A 85 9.59 -6.50 -3.02
CA TRP A 85 9.40 -7.88 -3.45
C TRP A 85 8.33 -8.56 -2.60
N HIS A 86 7.55 -9.43 -3.23
CA HIS A 86 6.50 -10.18 -2.54
C HIS A 86 6.34 -11.55 -3.16
N ALA A 87 6.73 -12.58 -2.42
CA ALA A 87 6.77 -13.97 -2.87
C ALA A 87 6.21 -14.94 -1.80
N PRO A 88 4.92 -14.79 -1.42
CA PRO A 88 4.32 -15.62 -0.36
C PRO A 88 4.15 -17.09 -0.74
N LYS A 89 4.17 -17.41 -2.05
CA LYS A 89 4.01 -18.77 -2.58
C LYS A 89 5.33 -19.38 -3.09
N ALA A 90 6.47 -18.74 -2.80
CA ALA A 90 7.78 -19.32 -3.11
C ALA A 90 8.07 -20.56 -2.24
N LYS A 91 9.05 -21.38 -2.66
CA LYS A 91 9.52 -22.51 -1.85
C LYS A 91 9.89 -22.08 -0.42
N ASN A 92 10.50 -20.91 -0.29
CA ASN A 92 10.74 -20.23 0.98
C ASN A 92 9.96 -18.90 0.93
N PRO A 93 8.76 -18.86 1.50
CA PRO A 93 7.91 -17.67 1.43
C PRO A 93 8.56 -16.46 2.10
N PHE A 94 8.52 -15.31 1.44
CA PHE A 94 9.05 -14.06 1.98
C PHE A 94 8.42 -12.82 1.34
N THR A 95 8.67 -11.70 1.97
CA THR A 95 8.35 -10.37 1.43
C THR A 95 9.41 -9.37 1.89
N MET A 96 9.71 -8.38 1.07
CA MET A 96 10.72 -7.37 1.37
C MET A 96 10.12 -5.97 1.26
N GLN A 97 10.30 -5.19 2.31
CA GLN A 97 9.93 -3.79 2.38
C GLN A 97 11.15 -2.93 2.68
N LEU A 98 11.26 -1.79 2.02
CA LEU A 98 12.14 -0.70 2.42
C LEU A 98 11.48 0.11 3.54
N GLY A 99 12.27 0.55 4.49
CA GLY A 99 11.86 1.32 5.66
C GLY A 99 12.41 0.69 6.94
N ASP A 100 13.43 1.34 7.53
CA ASP A 100 14.06 0.92 8.77
C ASP A 100 13.29 1.48 9.97
N PRO A 101 12.58 0.64 10.75
CA PRO A 101 11.82 1.09 11.91
C PRO A 101 12.71 1.67 13.01
N ASN A 102 13.97 1.19 13.14
CA ASN A 102 14.88 1.66 14.18
C ASN A 102 15.29 3.10 13.93
N LEU A 103 15.62 3.46 12.67
CA LEU A 103 15.94 4.82 12.31
C LEU A 103 14.76 5.76 12.58
N ILE A 104 13.54 5.34 12.23
CA ILE A 104 12.34 6.15 12.43
C ILE A 104 12.05 6.32 13.93
N ALA A 105 12.17 5.25 14.71
CA ALA A 105 11.97 5.29 16.15
C ALA A 105 12.99 6.20 16.83
N SER A 106 14.28 6.07 16.47
CA SER A 106 15.36 6.89 17.02
C SER A 106 15.18 8.38 16.73
N ASN A 107 14.84 8.72 15.49
CA ASN A 107 14.70 10.12 15.08
C ASN A 107 13.46 10.80 15.69
N ASN A 108 12.38 10.07 15.91
CA ASN A 108 11.11 10.63 16.39
C ASN A 108 10.86 10.42 17.89
N GLY A 109 11.68 9.61 18.58
CA GLY A 109 11.48 9.29 20.00
C GLY A 109 10.20 8.51 20.27
N ILE A 110 9.64 7.83 19.26
CA ILE A 110 8.35 7.11 19.33
C ILE A 110 8.57 5.67 18.90
N LYS A 111 7.98 4.72 19.64
CA LYS A 111 8.04 3.30 19.24
C LYS A 111 7.42 3.09 17.86
N VAL A 112 8.04 2.22 17.07
CA VAL A 112 7.57 1.87 15.72
C VAL A 112 7.13 0.40 15.69
N VAL A 113 5.94 0.15 15.18
CA VAL A 113 5.42 -1.19 14.89
C VAL A 113 5.51 -1.40 13.38
N SER A 114 6.16 -2.49 12.98
CA SER A 114 6.48 -2.77 11.57
C SER A 114 6.42 -4.26 11.26
N ASN A 115 6.87 -4.65 10.05
CA ASN A 115 6.93 -6.05 9.60
C ASN A 115 5.59 -6.80 9.54
N PHE A 116 4.48 -6.08 9.38
CA PHE A 116 3.14 -6.67 9.34
C PHE A 116 3.02 -7.81 8.33
N ARG A 117 3.60 -7.67 7.13
CA ARG A 117 3.55 -8.66 6.06
C ARG A 117 4.38 -9.90 6.38
N ASN A 118 5.61 -9.70 6.88
CA ASN A 118 6.47 -10.81 7.29
C ASN A 118 5.87 -11.60 8.45
N SER A 119 5.26 -10.91 9.42
CA SER A 119 4.57 -11.57 10.54
C SER A 119 3.41 -12.44 10.05
N HIS A 120 2.63 -11.95 9.08
CA HIS A 120 1.52 -12.72 8.51
C HIS A 120 2.02 -13.95 7.72
N ILE A 121 3.09 -13.80 6.93
CA ILE A 121 3.71 -14.93 6.19
C ILE A 121 4.28 -15.97 7.17
N ALA A 122 4.92 -15.54 8.26
CA ALA A 122 5.47 -16.46 9.28
C ALA A 122 4.37 -17.28 9.98
N LEU A 123 3.13 -16.78 9.99
CA LEU A 123 1.94 -17.49 10.49
C LEU A 123 1.22 -18.31 9.41
N GLY A 124 1.82 -18.49 8.23
CA GLY A 124 1.25 -19.24 7.12
C GLY A 124 0.29 -18.46 6.21
N GLY A 125 0.17 -17.14 6.42
CA GLY A 125 -0.63 -16.27 5.56
C GLY A 125 0.13 -15.73 4.35
N GLU A 126 -0.57 -14.98 3.49
CA GLU A 126 0.02 -14.43 2.25
C GLU A 126 0.65 -13.04 2.43
N GLY A 127 0.50 -12.37 3.59
CA GLY A 127 1.05 -11.02 3.83
C GLY A 127 0.34 -9.87 3.08
N ALA A 128 -0.68 -10.19 2.28
CA ALA A 128 -1.52 -9.23 1.55
C ALA A 128 -2.87 -9.87 1.21
N PRO A 129 -3.95 -9.06 1.10
CA PRO A 129 -4.05 -7.66 1.52
C PRO A 129 -4.17 -7.52 3.06
N LEU A 130 -3.47 -6.55 3.64
CA LEU A 130 -3.54 -6.33 5.11
C LEU A 130 -4.76 -5.50 5.55
N THR A 131 -5.41 -4.80 4.63
CA THR A 131 -6.56 -3.94 4.91
C THR A 131 -7.81 -4.71 5.36
N THR A 132 -7.86 -6.01 5.14
CA THR A 132 -8.98 -6.88 5.50
C THR A 132 -9.31 -6.84 6.99
N TYR A 133 -8.31 -6.89 7.83
CA TYR A 133 -8.48 -6.81 9.29
C TYR A 133 -9.01 -5.43 9.71
N PHE A 134 -8.47 -4.36 9.14
CA PHE A 134 -8.98 -3.01 9.39
C PHE A 134 -10.43 -2.86 8.92
N HIS A 135 -10.80 -3.44 7.79
CA HIS A 135 -12.19 -3.45 7.32
C HIS A 135 -13.11 -4.20 8.29
N ALA A 136 -12.65 -5.32 8.85
CA ALA A 136 -13.44 -6.07 9.83
C ALA A 136 -13.66 -5.26 11.13
N GLU A 137 -12.64 -4.59 11.64
CA GLU A 137 -12.75 -3.71 12.80
C GLU A 137 -13.66 -2.50 12.53
N LEU A 138 -13.50 -1.86 11.36
CA LEU A 138 -14.25 -0.65 11.02
C LEU A 138 -15.72 -0.93 10.74
N PHE A 139 -16.03 -2.00 10.00
CA PHE A 139 -17.39 -2.29 9.53
C PHE A 139 -18.08 -3.41 10.30
N GLY A 140 -17.33 -4.18 11.07
CA GLY A 140 -17.79 -5.37 11.78
C GLY A 140 -18.11 -6.54 10.84
N ALA A 141 -17.78 -7.76 11.25
CA ALA A 141 -17.94 -8.96 10.44
C ALA A 141 -19.29 -9.71 10.66
N ARG A 142 -20.24 -9.14 11.45
CA ARG A 142 -21.51 -9.79 11.77
C ARG A 142 -22.49 -9.84 10.57
N LYS A 143 -22.42 -8.86 9.68
CA LYS A 143 -23.26 -8.78 8.47
C LYS A 143 -22.42 -9.06 7.25
N LYS A 144 -22.99 -9.75 6.27
CA LYS A 144 -22.33 -9.95 4.98
C LYS A 144 -22.06 -8.62 4.29
N ARG A 145 -20.79 -8.35 3.96
CA ARG A 145 -20.33 -7.15 3.27
C ARG A 145 -19.22 -7.50 2.30
N LEU A 146 -19.26 -6.86 1.16
CA LEU A 146 -18.17 -6.83 0.20
C LEU A 146 -17.63 -5.40 0.14
N ILE A 147 -16.37 -5.23 0.45
CA ILE A 147 -15.67 -3.95 0.37
C ILE A 147 -14.73 -4.03 -0.82
N LEU A 148 -14.93 -3.12 -1.78
CA LEU A 148 -14.09 -2.99 -2.97
C LEU A 148 -13.13 -1.81 -2.79
N ASN A 149 -11.84 -2.07 -2.96
CA ASN A 149 -10.81 -1.04 -3.02
C ASN A 149 -10.23 -0.96 -4.44
N LEU A 150 -10.23 0.25 -5.01
CA LEU A 150 -9.72 0.54 -6.36
C LEU A 150 -8.47 1.42 -6.24
N GLY A 151 -7.34 0.79 -5.91
CA GLY A 151 -6.01 1.40 -5.94
C GLY A 151 -5.32 1.23 -7.29
N GLY A 152 -4.01 1.04 -7.31
CA GLY A 152 -3.29 0.58 -8.51
C GLY A 152 -3.76 -0.81 -8.93
N ILE A 153 -3.92 -1.70 -7.93
CA ILE A 153 -4.55 -3.01 -8.02
C ILE A 153 -5.90 -2.93 -7.32
N ALA A 154 -6.93 -3.56 -7.89
CA ALA A 154 -8.21 -3.73 -7.26
C ALA A 154 -8.19 -4.94 -6.32
N ASN A 155 -8.67 -4.77 -5.11
CA ASN A 155 -8.86 -5.86 -4.17
C ASN A 155 -10.23 -5.79 -3.49
N ILE A 156 -10.69 -6.94 -3.03
CA ILE A 156 -11.95 -7.07 -2.29
C ILE A 156 -11.69 -7.62 -0.90
N THR A 157 -12.55 -7.22 0.03
CA THR A 157 -12.68 -7.85 1.35
C THR A 157 -14.11 -8.33 1.50
N LEU A 158 -14.26 -9.63 1.72
CA LEU A 158 -15.53 -10.23 2.12
C LEU A 158 -15.55 -10.38 3.65
N LEU A 159 -16.54 -9.79 4.26
CA LEU A 159 -16.87 -9.99 5.67
C LEU A 159 -18.18 -10.76 5.74
N ASP A 160 -18.19 -11.95 6.35
CA ASP A 160 -19.42 -12.75 6.50
C ASP A 160 -19.37 -13.57 7.78
N ARG A 161 -20.20 -13.24 8.76
CA ARG A 161 -20.42 -13.99 10.01
C ARG A 161 -19.15 -14.43 10.74
N GLY A 162 -18.16 -13.52 10.80
CA GLY A 162 -16.85 -13.77 11.41
C GLY A 162 -15.78 -14.23 10.44
N THR A 163 -16.14 -14.63 9.22
CA THR A 163 -15.18 -14.90 8.14
C THR A 163 -14.66 -13.60 7.56
N ILE A 164 -13.35 -13.50 7.43
CA ILE A 164 -12.64 -12.36 6.83
C ILE A 164 -11.79 -12.90 5.70
N LEU A 165 -12.17 -12.62 4.46
CA LEU A 165 -11.42 -13.00 3.28
C LEU A 165 -11.03 -11.77 2.49
N GLY A 166 -9.83 -11.76 1.96
CA GLY A 166 -9.36 -10.67 1.10
C GLY A 166 -8.51 -11.22 -0.04
N THR A 167 -8.75 -10.70 -1.24
CA THR A 167 -7.98 -11.10 -2.41
C THR A 167 -7.86 -9.96 -3.41
N ASP A 168 -6.79 -9.98 -4.18
CA ASP A 168 -6.63 -9.12 -5.34
C ASP A 168 -7.48 -9.67 -6.50
N ILE A 169 -8.22 -8.78 -7.16
CA ILE A 169 -9.13 -9.16 -8.24
C ILE A 169 -8.69 -8.67 -9.61
N GLY A 170 -7.61 -7.91 -9.69
CA GLY A 170 -7.03 -7.49 -10.96
C GLY A 170 -6.43 -6.09 -10.93
N PRO A 171 -5.90 -5.65 -12.07
CA PRO A 171 -5.42 -4.29 -12.21
C PRO A 171 -6.57 -3.28 -12.17
N ALA A 172 -6.33 -2.13 -11.58
CA ALA A 172 -7.24 -0.99 -11.56
C ALA A 172 -6.54 0.25 -12.16
N ASN A 173 -6.31 1.27 -11.35
CA ASN A 173 -5.72 2.53 -11.83
C ASN A 173 -4.32 2.37 -12.42
N ALA A 174 -3.56 1.34 -12.03
CA ALA A 174 -2.20 1.13 -12.57
C ALA A 174 -2.17 1.04 -14.11
N LEU A 175 -3.16 0.38 -14.74
CA LEU A 175 -3.22 0.31 -16.20
C LEU A 175 -3.52 1.68 -16.83
N ILE A 176 -4.41 2.45 -16.21
CA ILE A 176 -4.77 3.80 -16.66
C ILE A 176 -3.54 4.70 -16.56
N ASP A 177 -2.87 4.67 -15.40
CA ASP A 177 -1.70 5.50 -15.13
C ASP A 177 -0.53 5.16 -16.07
N ILE A 178 -0.26 3.87 -16.30
CA ILE A 178 0.76 3.43 -17.26
C ILE A 178 0.42 3.92 -18.68
N TYR A 179 -0.83 3.83 -19.09
CA TYR A 179 -1.27 4.35 -20.38
C TYR A 179 -1.06 5.86 -20.49
N CYS A 180 -1.49 6.61 -19.46
CA CYS A 180 -1.30 8.05 -19.38
C CYS A 180 0.17 8.44 -19.49
N GLN A 181 1.05 7.74 -18.77
CA GLN A 181 2.47 8.02 -18.77
C GLN A 181 3.12 7.67 -20.13
N LYS A 182 2.86 6.48 -20.65
CA LYS A 182 3.52 5.98 -21.86
C LYS A 182 2.99 6.59 -23.16
N LYS A 183 1.70 6.91 -23.22
CA LYS A 183 1.04 7.36 -24.44
C LYS A 183 0.74 8.86 -24.48
N LEU A 184 0.54 9.46 -23.29
CA LEU A 184 0.08 10.86 -23.21
C LEU A 184 1.09 11.76 -22.50
N GLY A 185 2.18 11.22 -21.91
CA GLY A 185 3.20 12.00 -21.21
C GLY A 185 2.71 12.66 -19.90
N ILE A 186 1.56 12.21 -19.37
CA ILE A 186 0.97 12.73 -18.13
C ILE A 186 0.99 11.66 -17.05
N LYS A 187 1.01 12.07 -15.76
CA LYS A 187 1.14 11.14 -14.65
C LYS A 187 -0.07 10.21 -14.48
N PHE A 188 -1.28 10.72 -14.64
CA PHE A 188 -2.56 9.99 -14.48
C PHE A 188 -3.72 10.80 -15.09
N ASP A 189 -4.86 10.15 -15.29
CA ASP A 189 -6.10 10.81 -15.76
C ASP A 189 -6.81 11.52 -14.60
N LYS A 190 -6.55 12.82 -14.46
CA LYS A 190 -7.11 13.62 -13.37
C LYS A 190 -8.65 13.68 -13.45
N ASN A 191 -9.31 13.15 -12.43
CA ASN A 191 -10.77 13.10 -12.31
C ASN A 191 -11.46 12.32 -13.46
N GLY A 192 -10.77 11.41 -14.13
CA GLY A 192 -11.34 10.64 -15.25
C GLY A 192 -11.71 11.46 -16.47
N LYS A 193 -11.11 12.66 -16.65
CA LYS A 193 -11.46 13.58 -17.73
C LYS A 193 -11.22 13.04 -19.14
N LEU A 194 -10.21 12.19 -19.30
CA LEU A 194 -9.92 11.54 -20.59
C LEU A 194 -10.84 10.36 -20.80
N ALA A 195 -10.97 9.50 -19.79
CA ALA A 195 -11.81 8.32 -19.85
C ALA A 195 -13.28 8.67 -20.12
N SER A 196 -13.79 9.78 -19.55
CA SER A 196 -15.18 10.23 -19.78
C SER A 196 -15.49 10.61 -21.22
N LYS A 197 -14.47 10.91 -22.04
CA LYS A 197 -14.61 11.25 -23.46
C LYS A 197 -14.46 10.02 -24.36
N GLY A 198 -13.99 8.91 -23.81
CA GLY A 198 -13.71 7.69 -24.54
C GLY A 198 -14.97 6.83 -24.75
N LYS A 199 -14.84 5.87 -25.64
CA LYS A 199 -15.79 4.80 -25.85
C LYS A 199 -15.10 3.46 -25.61
N VAL A 200 -15.83 2.48 -25.03
CA VAL A 200 -15.27 1.15 -24.78
C VAL A 200 -15.04 0.44 -26.11
N ASP A 201 -13.80 0.13 -26.42
CA ASP A 201 -13.45 -0.78 -27.51
C ASP A 201 -13.62 -2.24 -27.05
N LYS A 202 -14.69 -2.88 -27.53
CA LYS A 202 -15.03 -4.25 -27.18
C LYS A 202 -13.98 -5.28 -27.60
N ALA A 203 -13.28 -5.07 -28.70
CA ALA A 203 -12.26 -5.98 -29.19
C ALA A 203 -11.02 -5.97 -28.27
N SER A 204 -10.55 -4.78 -27.92
CA SER A 204 -9.45 -4.59 -26.95
C SER A 204 -9.82 -5.14 -25.58
N LEU A 205 -11.02 -4.87 -25.08
CA LEU A 205 -11.50 -5.42 -23.81
C LEU A 205 -11.50 -6.95 -23.82
N LYS A 206 -12.03 -7.58 -24.87
CA LYS A 206 -12.03 -9.04 -25.02
C LYS A 206 -10.60 -9.61 -25.03
N SER A 207 -9.66 -8.90 -25.64
CA SER A 207 -8.24 -9.28 -25.64
C SER A 207 -7.61 -9.17 -24.25
N MET A 208 -7.87 -8.09 -23.52
CA MET A 208 -7.36 -7.86 -22.18
C MET A 208 -7.89 -8.88 -21.14
N LEU A 209 -9.06 -9.45 -21.38
CA LEU A 209 -9.68 -10.47 -20.50
C LEU A 209 -9.22 -11.89 -20.81
N LYS A 210 -8.35 -12.13 -21.82
CA LYS A 210 -7.83 -13.47 -22.16
C LYS A 210 -6.90 -14.09 -21.12
N PRO A 211 -6.08 -13.37 -20.35
CA PRO A 211 -5.18 -13.97 -19.36
C PRO A 211 -5.91 -14.90 -18.41
N SER A 212 -5.23 -15.99 -18.02
CA SER A 212 -5.79 -17.03 -17.14
C SER A 212 -6.26 -16.50 -15.78
N PHE A 213 -5.66 -15.41 -15.32
CA PHE A 213 -6.07 -14.70 -14.11
C PHE A 213 -7.59 -14.40 -14.08
N PHE A 214 -8.15 -13.89 -15.19
CA PHE A 214 -9.57 -13.56 -15.27
C PHE A 214 -10.50 -14.77 -15.51
N ARG A 215 -9.94 -15.97 -15.67
CA ARG A 215 -10.68 -17.21 -15.87
C ARG A 215 -10.77 -18.07 -14.62
N LYS A 216 -9.96 -17.77 -13.59
CA LYS A 216 -10.04 -18.47 -12.32
C LYS A 216 -11.32 -18.08 -11.61
N ARG A 217 -12.08 -19.10 -11.18
CA ARG A 217 -13.33 -18.92 -10.44
C ARG A 217 -13.14 -18.91 -8.93
N ASP A 218 -12.00 -19.41 -8.47
CA ASP A 218 -11.63 -19.43 -7.04
C ASP A 218 -10.68 -18.25 -6.74
N PRO A 219 -10.97 -17.48 -5.69
CA PRO A 219 -10.13 -16.38 -5.25
C PRO A 219 -8.80 -16.87 -4.67
#